data_70094da43015a33825a347a799f2e259
#
_entry.id   70094da43015a33825a347a799f2e259
#
_cell.length_a   1.000
_cell.length_b   1.000
_cell.length_c   1.000
_cell.angle_alpha   90.00
_cell.angle_beta   90.00
_cell.angle_gamma   90.00
#
_symmetry.space_group_name_H-M   'P 1'
#
loop_
_entity.id
_entity.type
_entity.pdbx_description
1 polymer ?
#
loop_
_entity_poly.entity_id
_entity_poly.type
_entity_poly.pdbx_seq_one_letter_code
_entity_poly.pdbx_strand_id
1 'polypeptide(L)'
;IGERTAETIKIQIASASVEKAKEIESMNIRGRDLVTGLPKSIDINAEDVAKAIQEVVQNIIVAIKETLEETSPEIAADVIDHGIVLTGGGALLKNLPEVISDATKVPVFIAQDPLDCVAIGTGESLKNIEVMRKRR
;
A
#
# COMPACT_ATOMS: atom_id res chain seq x y z
N ILE A 1 -2.33 -22.38 2.10
CA ILE A 1 -1.53 -21.75 1.07
C ILE A 1 -0.20 -21.27 1.64
N GLY A 2 0.84 -21.16 0.82
CA GLY A 2 2.13 -20.59 1.21
C GLY A 2 2.21 -19.07 0.93
N GLU A 3 3.27 -18.44 1.43
CA GLU A 3 3.51 -16.99 1.30
C GLU A 3 3.49 -16.51 -0.15
N ARG A 4 4.08 -17.24 -1.07
CA ARG A 4 4.09 -16.91 -2.50
C ARG A 4 2.68 -16.85 -3.10
N THR A 5 1.80 -17.76 -2.69
CA THR A 5 0.40 -17.74 -3.15
C THR A 5 -0.35 -16.57 -2.52
N ALA A 6 -0.11 -16.28 -1.23
CA ALA A 6 -0.70 -15.13 -0.55
C ALA A 6 -0.27 -13.80 -1.21
N GLU A 7 1.01 -13.67 -1.58
CA GLU A 7 1.51 -12.50 -2.31
C GLU A 7 0.84 -12.36 -3.68
N THR A 8 0.65 -13.47 -4.40
CA THR A 8 -0.05 -13.48 -5.69
C THR A 8 -1.50 -13.00 -5.53
N ILE A 9 -2.21 -13.48 -4.50
CA ILE A 9 -3.58 -13.05 -4.18
C ILE A 9 -3.61 -11.55 -3.89
N LYS A 10 -2.68 -11.07 -3.06
CA LYS A 10 -2.56 -9.64 -2.73
C LYS A 10 -2.39 -8.79 -3.97
N ILE A 11 -1.48 -9.15 -4.86
CA ILE A 11 -1.20 -8.37 -6.08
C ILE A 11 -2.41 -8.38 -7.03
N GLN A 12 -3.10 -9.52 -7.17
CA GLN A 12 -4.14 -9.66 -8.19
C GLN A 12 -5.50 -9.13 -7.76
N ILE A 13 -5.94 -9.42 -6.54
CA ILE A 13 -7.31 -9.15 -6.10
C ILE A 13 -7.46 -8.35 -4.81
N ALA A 14 -6.35 -8.07 -4.06
CA ALA A 14 -6.50 -7.30 -2.84
C ALA A 14 -6.86 -5.83 -3.11
N SER A 15 -7.70 -5.26 -2.25
CA SER A 15 -8.13 -3.88 -2.26
C SER A 15 -8.15 -3.32 -0.85
N ALA A 16 -7.70 -2.07 -0.67
CA ALA A 16 -7.81 -1.35 0.60
C ALA A 16 -9.26 -1.00 0.97
N SER A 17 -10.17 -0.96 -0.02
CA SER A 17 -11.59 -0.70 0.17
C SER A 17 -12.39 -2.00 0.05
N VAL A 18 -13.10 -2.37 1.12
CA VAL A 18 -13.99 -3.55 1.12
C VAL A 18 -15.17 -3.34 0.16
N GLU A 19 -15.66 -2.10 0.04
CA GLU A 19 -16.80 -1.79 -0.83
C GLU A 19 -16.42 -1.96 -2.31
N LYS A 20 -15.31 -1.36 -2.74
CA LYS A 20 -14.81 -1.48 -4.11
C LYS A 20 -14.28 -2.87 -4.45
N ALA A 21 -13.91 -3.66 -3.44
CA ALA A 21 -13.49 -5.05 -3.64
C ALA A 21 -14.61 -5.94 -4.23
N LYS A 22 -15.87 -5.58 -4.03
CA LYS A 22 -17.02 -6.33 -4.59
C LYS A 22 -17.09 -6.32 -6.13
N GLU A 23 -16.44 -5.35 -6.75
CA GLU A 23 -16.36 -5.20 -8.21
C GLU A 23 -15.19 -5.98 -8.82
N ILE A 24 -14.32 -6.56 -7.98
CA ILE A 24 -13.14 -7.30 -8.42
C ILE A 24 -13.51 -8.79 -8.55
N GLU A 25 -13.15 -9.39 -9.67
CA GLU A 25 -13.39 -10.81 -9.94
C GLU A 25 -12.69 -11.72 -8.91
N SER A 26 -13.34 -12.85 -8.63
CA SER A 26 -12.77 -13.89 -7.77
C SER A 26 -11.57 -14.58 -8.44
N MET A 27 -10.69 -15.12 -7.62
CA MET A 27 -9.50 -15.84 -8.06
C MET A 27 -9.53 -17.29 -7.60
N ASN A 28 -9.33 -18.23 -8.52
CA ASN A 28 -9.15 -19.64 -8.17
C ASN A 28 -7.73 -19.90 -7.68
N ILE A 29 -7.61 -20.47 -6.50
CA ILE A 29 -6.33 -20.86 -5.92
C ILE A 29 -6.28 -22.33 -5.58
N ARG A 30 -5.08 -22.86 -5.54
CA ARG A 30 -4.81 -24.23 -5.13
C ARG A 30 -3.98 -24.25 -3.84
N GLY A 31 -4.37 -25.12 -2.95
CA GLY A 31 -3.70 -25.28 -1.67
C GLY A 31 -3.86 -26.71 -1.14
N ARG A 32 -3.49 -26.89 0.12
CA ARG A 32 -3.67 -28.14 0.85
C ARG A 32 -4.76 -27.95 1.90
N ASP A 33 -5.74 -28.81 1.90
CA ASP A 33 -6.74 -28.88 2.95
C ASP A 33 -6.07 -29.33 4.25
N LEU A 34 -6.22 -28.57 5.33
CA LEU A 34 -5.55 -28.84 6.60
C LEU A 34 -6.16 -30.03 7.35
N VAL A 35 -7.41 -30.39 7.06
CA VAL A 35 -8.11 -31.49 7.71
C VAL A 35 -7.79 -32.82 7.03
N THR A 36 -7.91 -32.84 5.70
CA THR A 36 -7.73 -34.08 4.92
C THR A 36 -6.30 -34.31 4.46
N GLY A 37 -5.46 -33.23 4.44
CA GLY A 37 -4.11 -33.26 3.92
C GLY A 37 -4.03 -33.31 2.39
N LEU A 38 -5.16 -33.32 1.68
CA LEU A 38 -5.22 -33.45 0.22
C LEU A 38 -5.16 -32.10 -0.51
N PRO A 39 -4.73 -32.09 -1.77
CA PRO A 39 -4.83 -30.91 -2.61
C PRO A 39 -6.30 -30.47 -2.76
N LYS A 40 -6.52 -29.16 -2.65
CA LYS A 40 -7.85 -28.56 -2.79
C LYS A 40 -7.75 -27.27 -3.61
N SER A 41 -8.73 -27.04 -4.47
CA SER A 41 -8.90 -25.79 -5.19
C SER A 41 -10.13 -25.07 -4.62
N ILE A 42 -9.98 -23.77 -4.39
CA ILE A 42 -11.06 -22.90 -3.90
C ILE A 42 -11.07 -21.58 -4.66
N ASP A 43 -12.23 -20.98 -4.78
CA ASP A 43 -12.37 -19.61 -5.27
C ASP A 43 -12.35 -18.65 -4.09
N ILE A 44 -11.49 -17.65 -4.15
CA ILE A 44 -11.39 -16.56 -3.16
C ILE A 44 -11.95 -15.31 -3.81
N ASN A 45 -12.86 -14.64 -3.13
CA ASN A 45 -13.34 -13.33 -3.58
C ASN A 45 -12.49 -12.20 -2.98
N ALA A 46 -12.44 -11.08 -3.68
CA ALA A 46 -11.64 -9.92 -3.27
C ALA A 46 -12.19 -9.26 -2.00
N GLU A 47 -13.49 -9.37 -1.72
CA GLU A 47 -14.09 -8.81 -0.51
C GLU A 47 -13.54 -9.49 0.76
N ASP A 48 -13.39 -10.82 0.75
CA ASP A 48 -12.82 -11.56 1.88
C ASP A 48 -11.35 -11.20 2.09
N VAL A 49 -10.59 -11.01 1.00
CA VAL A 49 -9.20 -10.55 1.06
C VAL A 49 -9.11 -9.13 1.62
N ALA A 50 -9.98 -8.23 1.16
CA ALA A 50 -10.02 -6.85 1.66
C ALA A 50 -10.34 -6.81 3.16
N LYS A 51 -11.31 -7.62 3.63
CA LYS A 51 -11.62 -7.74 5.06
C LYS A 51 -10.43 -8.26 5.87
N ALA A 52 -9.70 -9.25 5.33
CA ALA A 52 -8.56 -9.83 6.01
C ALA A 52 -7.39 -8.84 6.20
N ILE A 53 -7.21 -7.88 5.29
CA ILE A 53 -6.15 -6.87 5.38
C ILE A 53 -6.61 -5.54 6.00
N GLN A 54 -7.88 -5.43 6.36
CA GLN A 54 -8.48 -4.17 6.84
C GLN A 54 -7.76 -3.59 8.05
N GLU A 55 -7.37 -4.43 9.00
CA GLU A 55 -6.64 -4.00 10.19
C GLU A 55 -5.29 -3.36 9.83
N VAL A 56 -4.57 -3.96 8.89
CA VAL A 56 -3.29 -3.42 8.41
C VAL A 56 -3.48 -2.07 7.71
N VAL A 57 -4.51 -1.95 6.87
CA VAL A 57 -4.85 -0.69 6.20
C VAL A 57 -5.19 0.39 7.22
N GLN A 58 -5.98 0.07 8.26
CA GLN A 58 -6.33 1.01 9.32
C GLN A 58 -5.09 1.45 10.11
N ASN A 59 -4.18 0.56 10.43
CA ASN A 59 -2.93 0.90 11.11
C ASN A 59 -2.07 1.88 10.28
N ILE A 60 -2.03 1.71 8.96
CA ILE A 60 -1.35 2.67 8.07
C ILE A 60 -2.03 4.05 8.14
N ILE A 61 -3.36 4.10 8.09
CA ILE A 61 -4.11 5.35 8.15
C ILE A 61 -3.89 6.07 9.49
N VAL A 62 -3.91 5.31 10.60
CA VAL A 62 -3.64 5.86 11.94
C VAL A 62 -2.25 6.48 12.00
N ALA A 63 -1.22 5.75 11.56
CA ALA A 63 0.16 6.25 11.56
C ALA A 63 0.32 7.53 10.71
N ILE A 64 -0.36 7.61 9.55
CA ILE A 64 -0.35 8.82 8.73
C ILE A 64 -1.00 9.99 9.47
N LYS A 65 -2.16 9.79 10.13
CA LYS A 65 -2.85 10.82 10.88
C LYS A 65 -2.02 11.32 12.05
N GLU A 66 -1.44 10.43 12.84
CA GLU A 66 -0.55 10.77 13.95
C GLU A 66 0.65 11.61 13.46
N THR A 67 1.26 11.23 12.34
CA THR A 67 2.36 12.00 11.73
C THR A 67 1.91 13.40 11.30
N LEU A 68 0.72 13.54 10.72
CA LEU A 68 0.18 14.83 10.32
C LEU A 68 -0.17 15.72 11.53
N GLU A 69 -0.68 15.12 12.61
CA GLU A 69 -0.99 15.83 13.88
C GLU A 69 0.28 16.36 14.58
N GLU A 70 1.39 15.63 14.50
CA GLU A 70 2.69 16.05 15.06
C GLU A 70 3.43 17.05 14.15
N THR A 71 2.96 17.27 12.92
CA THR A 71 3.58 18.16 11.95
C THR A 71 3.24 19.62 12.24
N SER A 72 4.21 20.54 12.09
CA SER A 72 3.97 21.97 12.29
C SER A 72 2.90 22.51 11.33
N PRO A 73 2.11 23.53 11.73
CA PRO A 73 1.01 24.05 10.90
C PRO A 73 1.46 24.50 9.50
N GLU A 74 2.67 25.05 9.38
CA GLU A 74 3.21 25.53 8.11
C GLU A 74 3.46 24.35 7.15
N ILE A 75 4.08 23.27 7.65
CA ILE A 75 4.35 22.07 6.84
C ILE A 75 3.03 21.34 6.55
N ALA A 76 2.11 21.30 7.50
CA ALA A 76 0.79 20.69 7.28
C ALA A 76 0.02 21.42 6.16
N ALA A 77 0.12 22.74 6.05
CA ALA A 77 -0.45 23.51 4.94
C ALA A 77 0.18 23.10 3.60
N ASP A 78 1.51 22.97 3.54
CA ASP A 78 2.22 22.51 2.34
C ASP A 78 1.78 21.11 1.92
N VAL A 79 1.54 20.20 2.88
CA VAL A 79 1.05 18.84 2.61
C VAL A 79 -0.36 18.86 2.02
N ILE A 80 -1.23 19.77 2.45
CA ILE A 80 -2.57 19.92 1.88
C ILE A 80 -2.49 20.35 0.41
N ASP A 81 -1.58 21.25 0.08
CA ASP A 81 -1.42 21.79 -1.27
C ASP A 81 -0.71 20.80 -2.23
N HIS A 82 0.30 20.09 -1.75
CA HIS A 82 1.14 19.21 -2.58
C HIS A 82 0.73 17.73 -2.52
N GLY A 83 0.01 17.31 -1.47
CA GLY A 83 -0.44 15.93 -1.28
C GLY A 83 0.62 14.99 -0.70
N ILE A 84 0.20 13.74 -0.56
CA ILE A 84 1.03 12.62 -0.10
C ILE A 84 1.40 11.75 -1.30
N VAL A 85 2.68 11.43 -1.46
CA VAL A 85 3.15 10.54 -2.53
C VAL A 85 3.48 9.16 -1.94
N LEU A 86 2.82 8.13 -2.46
CA LEU A 86 3.05 6.73 -2.08
C LEU A 86 4.12 6.11 -2.97
N THR A 87 5.05 5.39 -2.35
CA THR A 87 6.13 4.66 -3.03
C THR A 87 6.23 3.23 -2.55
N GLY A 88 7.01 2.40 -3.25
CA GLY A 88 7.17 0.99 -2.93
C GLY A 88 6.01 0.12 -3.41
N GLY A 89 6.14 -1.19 -3.24
CA GLY A 89 5.14 -2.17 -3.70
C GLY A 89 3.79 -2.06 -3.01
N GLY A 90 3.76 -1.60 -1.74
CA GLY A 90 2.52 -1.35 -1.00
C GLY A 90 1.65 -0.26 -1.62
N ALA A 91 2.25 0.73 -2.29
CA ALA A 91 1.54 1.79 -3.00
C ALA A 91 0.63 1.27 -4.11
N LEU A 92 0.92 0.08 -4.64
CA LEU A 92 0.16 -0.57 -5.71
C LEU A 92 -1.09 -1.32 -5.22
N LEU A 93 -1.33 -1.37 -3.90
CA LEU A 93 -2.56 -1.95 -3.37
C LEU A 93 -3.77 -1.16 -3.92
N LYS A 94 -4.69 -1.88 -4.56
CA LYS A 94 -5.85 -1.24 -5.18
C LYS A 94 -6.63 -0.39 -4.18
N ASN A 95 -7.03 0.79 -4.61
CA ASN A 95 -7.81 1.77 -3.86
C ASN A 95 -7.13 2.33 -2.58
N LEU A 96 -5.84 2.05 -2.34
CA LEU A 96 -5.13 2.58 -1.17
C LEU A 96 -5.04 4.12 -1.18
N PRO A 97 -4.70 4.78 -2.32
CA PRO A 97 -4.66 6.24 -2.38
C PRO A 97 -6.00 6.89 -2.02
N GLU A 98 -7.10 6.36 -2.55
CA GLU A 98 -8.44 6.89 -2.26
C GLU A 98 -8.81 6.73 -0.79
N VAL A 99 -8.55 5.56 -0.21
CA VAL A 99 -8.87 5.29 1.21
C VAL A 99 -8.07 6.20 2.14
N ILE A 100 -6.78 6.44 1.85
CA ILE A 100 -5.97 7.39 2.62
C ILE A 100 -6.47 8.82 2.41
N SER A 101 -6.75 9.23 1.18
CA SER A 101 -7.24 10.57 0.86
C SER A 101 -8.58 10.86 1.56
N ASP A 102 -9.50 9.89 1.55
CA ASP A 102 -10.79 10.02 2.25
C ASP A 102 -10.62 10.17 3.76
N ALA A 103 -9.65 9.47 4.33
CA ALA A 103 -9.39 9.46 5.77
C ALA A 103 -8.65 10.71 6.27
N THR A 104 -7.76 11.28 5.45
CA THR A 104 -6.89 12.42 5.81
C THR A 104 -7.37 13.75 5.24
N LYS A 105 -8.23 13.73 4.23
CA LYS A 105 -8.65 14.88 3.42
C LYS A 105 -7.49 15.57 2.66
N VAL A 106 -6.39 14.85 2.48
CA VAL A 106 -5.22 15.28 1.72
C VAL A 106 -5.18 14.50 0.41
N PRO A 107 -4.85 15.12 -0.73
CA PRO A 107 -4.63 14.42 -1.99
C PRO A 107 -3.53 13.36 -1.87
N VAL A 108 -3.74 12.18 -2.45
CA VAL A 108 -2.77 11.07 -2.39
C VAL A 108 -2.48 10.57 -3.80
N PHE A 109 -1.21 10.44 -4.13
CA PHE A 109 -0.73 10.05 -5.45
C PHE A 109 0.22 8.86 -5.35
N ILE A 110 0.23 8.02 -6.38
CA ILE A 110 1.26 6.99 -6.54
C ILE A 110 2.41 7.60 -7.34
N ALA A 111 3.64 7.40 -6.88
CA ALA A 111 4.83 7.85 -7.61
C ALA A 111 4.92 7.16 -8.98
N GLN A 112 5.54 7.83 -9.93
CA GLN A 112 5.96 7.17 -11.16
C GLN A 112 7.00 6.11 -10.80
N ASP A 113 6.82 4.88 -11.31
CA ASP A 113 7.68 3.73 -11.03
C ASP A 113 7.89 3.49 -9.50
N PRO A 114 6.82 3.24 -8.73
CA PRO A 114 6.88 3.27 -7.26
C PRO A 114 7.84 2.21 -6.68
N LEU A 115 8.10 1.12 -7.40
CA LEU A 115 9.04 0.07 -6.98
C LEU A 115 10.50 0.53 -7.07
N ASP A 116 10.81 1.45 -7.97
CA ASP A 116 12.17 1.87 -8.29
C ASP A 116 12.57 3.19 -7.61
N CYS A 117 11.64 3.88 -6.94
CA CYS A 117 11.88 5.19 -6.31
C CYS A 117 13.11 5.21 -5.39
N VAL A 118 13.30 4.17 -4.57
CA VAL A 118 14.44 4.09 -3.64
C VAL A 118 15.76 3.93 -4.40
N ALA A 119 15.79 3.07 -5.40
CA ALA A 119 16.97 2.84 -6.22
C ALA A 119 17.36 4.09 -7.01
N ILE A 120 16.38 4.74 -7.65
CA ILE A 120 16.56 5.99 -8.38
C ILE A 120 17.05 7.10 -7.44
N GLY A 121 16.38 7.29 -6.29
CA GLY A 121 16.76 8.30 -5.30
C GLY A 121 18.15 8.08 -4.73
N THR A 122 18.54 6.83 -4.49
CA THR A 122 19.90 6.48 -4.06
C THR A 122 20.92 6.84 -5.14
N GLY A 123 20.64 6.52 -6.40
CA GLY A 123 21.49 6.89 -7.53
C GLY A 123 21.67 8.40 -7.68
N GLU A 124 20.59 9.16 -7.55
CA GLU A 124 20.65 10.65 -7.58
C GLU A 124 21.42 11.21 -6.39
N SER A 125 21.28 10.59 -5.19
CA SER A 125 22.03 10.99 -4.01
C SER A 125 23.53 10.85 -4.18
N LEU A 126 23.99 9.80 -4.88
CA LEU A 126 25.40 9.60 -5.17
C LEU A 126 26.01 10.71 -6.05
N LYS A 127 25.23 11.28 -6.97
CA LYS A 127 25.66 12.43 -7.80
C LYS A 127 25.89 13.69 -6.96
N ASN A 128 25.22 13.83 -5.83
CA ASN A 128 25.24 14.99 -4.94
C ASN A 128 25.97 14.72 -3.60
N ILE A 129 26.76 13.67 -3.52
CA ILE A 129 27.38 13.20 -2.25
C ILE A 129 28.25 14.27 -1.58
N GLU A 130 28.95 15.11 -2.36
CA GLU A 130 29.77 16.18 -1.81
C GLU A 130 28.95 17.30 -1.15
N VAL A 131 27.77 17.58 -1.69
CA VAL A 131 26.82 18.57 -1.12
C VAL A 131 26.22 18.03 0.17
N MET A 132 25.88 16.74 0.21
CA MET A 132 25.36 16.08 1.42
C MET A 132 26.38 16.00 2.55
N ARG A 133 27.67 15.78 2.23
CA ARG A 133 28.76 15.76 3.22
C ARG A 133 28.97 17.11 3.92
N LYS A 134 28.70 18.22 3.24
CA LYS A 134 28.87 19.59 3.80
C LYS A 134 27.74 20.03 4.72
N ARG A 135 26.63 19.28 4.80
CA ARG A 135 25.47 19.59 5.66
C ARG A 135 25.43 18.84 6.99
N ARG A 136 26.53 18.15 7.35
CA ARG A 136 26.72 17.52 8.66
C ARG A 136 27.50 18.40 9.62
#